data_7acaa18cc3fb94cc152fe09ec5c7c0d8
#
_entry.id   7acaa18cc3fb94cc152fe09ec5c7c0d8
#
_cell.length_a   1.000
_cell.length_b   1.000
_cell.length_c   1.000
_cell.angle_alpha   90.00
_cell.angle_beta   90.00
_cell.angle_gamma   90.00
#
_symmetry.space_group_name_H-M   'P 1'
#
loop_
_entity.id
_entity.type
_entity.pdbx_description
1 polymer ?
#
loop_
_entity_poly.entity_id
_entity_poly.type
_entity_poly.pdbx_seq_one_letter_code
_entity_poly.pdbx_strand_id
1 'polypeptide(L)'
;IADKNGLFGAIKFYKAAKSAGIKPILGINASIESSSLTDENNKPLIYNLTLLAKNQNGYKKLIELNTRAYVENRGEGSDNSANMKEEWLSELIDSDESNIVILSGGQTGLIGQLIAKGDIDMAYDAAAEMGDAFGDDFYIELERNGSDFETEYMEHAVAMCSKFNLQPVAVHQNFFINKEDFLAHETRYCVSSKEILYDINRPKRFNKEMY
;
A
#
# COMPACT_ATOMS: atom_id res chain seq x y z
N ILE A 1 -10.66 -6.29 1.45
CA ILE A 1 -10.37 -5.08 2.23
C ILE A 1 -8.91 -5.09 2.67
N ALA A 2 -8.24 -3.95 2.59
CA ALA A 2 -6.90 -3.73 3.11
C ALA A 2 -6.87 -2.34 3.76
N ASP A 3 -7.07 -2.29 5.08
CA ASP A 3 -7.01 -1.04 5.83
C ASP A 3 -5.56 -0.58 5.98
N LYS A 4 -5.34 0.73 6.07
CA LYS A 4 -4.01 1.28 6.25
C LYS A 4 -3.48 0.96 7.65
N ASN A 5 -2.33 0.29 7.70
CA ASN A 5 -1.62 -0.10 8.93
C ASN A 5 -2.51 -0.82 9.96
N GLY A 6 -3.44 -1.66 9.49
CA GLY A 6 -4.31 -2.37 10.43
C GLY A 6 -5.32 -3.31 9.79
N LEU A 7 -6.07 -3.98 10.64
CA LEU A 7 -7.14 -4.93 10.29
C LEU A 7 -8.47 -4.49 10.93
N PHE A 8 -8.70 -3.18 11.06
CA PHE A 8 -9.81 -2.62 11.84
C PHE A 8 -11.19 -3.02 11.32
N GLY A 9 -11.37 -3.05 10.00
CA GLY A 9 -12.60 -3.45 9.34
C GLY A 9 -12.74 -4.94 9.07
N ALA A 10 -11.67 -5.74 9.21
CA ALA A 10 -11.58 -7.10 8.70
C ALA A 10 -12.73 -8.02 9.17
N ILE A 11 -13.03 -8.05 10.46
CA ILE A 11 -14.06 -8.94 11.01
C ILE A 11 -15.45 -8.57 10.54
N LYS A 12 -15.78 -7.27 10.51
CA LYS A 12 -17.10 -6.79 10.04
C LYS A 12 -17.26 -7.07 8.55
N PHE A 13 -16.23 -6.75 7.76
CA PHE A 13 -16.20 -7.03 6.33
C PHE A 13 -16.34 -8.52 6.03
N TYR A 14 -15.55 -9.37 6.72
CA TYR A 14 -15.62 -10.82 6.55
C TYR A 14 -17.02 -11.37 6.78
N LYS A 15 -17.67 -10.98 7.89
CA LYS A 15 -19.03 -11.43 8.21
C LYS A 15 -20.04 -10.97 7.17
N ALA A 16 -19.98 -9.69 6.76
CA ALA A 16 -20.89 -9.13 5.77
C ALA A 16 -20.73 -9.82 4.40
N ALA A 17 -19.49 -9.98 3.92
CA ALA A 17 -19.20 -10.64 2.65
C ALA A 17 -19.68 -12.10 2.64
N LYS A 18 -19.40 -12.87 3.72
CA LYS A 18 -19.89 -14.25 3.86
C LYS A 18 -21.41 -14.32 3.85
N SER A 19 -22.12 -13.41 4.54
CA SER A 19 -23.58 -13.35 4.54
C SER A 19 -24.16 -13.03 3.17
N ALA A 20 -23.42 -12.26 2.35
CA ALA A 20 -23.80 -11.92 0.98
C ALA A 20 -23.36 -12.97 -0.06
N GLY A 21 -22.74 -14.10 0.37
CA GLY A 21 -22.23 -15.13 -0.56
C GLY A 21 -20.97 -14.72 -1.32
N ILE A 22 -20.26 -13.67 -0.88
CA ILE A 22 -19.06 -13.14 -1.52
C ILE A 22 -17.84 -13.69 -0.78
N LYS A 23 -16.78 -14.08 -1.54
CA LYS A 23 -15.51 -14.47 -0.97
C LYS A 23 -14.77 -13.25 -0.41
N PRO A 24 -14.55 -13.15 0.91
CA PRO A 24 -13.77 -12.06 1.48
C PRO A 24 -12.27 -12.28 1.25
N ILE A 25 -11.58 -11.25 0.81
CA ILE A 25 -10.11 -11.18 0.78
C ILE A 25 -9.70 -10.15 1.83
N LEU A 26 -8.83 -10.56 2.76
CA LEU A 26 -8.37 -9.73 3.86
C LEU A 26 -6.89 -9.40 3.70
N GLY A 27 -6.54 -8.16 3.96
CA GLY A 27 -5.16 -7.69 3.86
C GLY A 27 -4.91 -6.44 4.68
N ILE A 28 -3.69 -5.93 4.54
CA ILE A 28 -3.22 -4.68 5.14
C ILE A 28 -2.54 -3.86 4.04
N ASN A 29 -2.90 -2.60 3.91
CA ASN A 29 -2.06 -1.62 3.21
C ASN A 29 -1.01 -1.14 4.22
N ALA A 30 0.17 -1.76 4.17
CA ALA A 30 1.23 -1.58 5.14
C ALA A 30 2.14 -0.42 4.74
N SER A 31 2.47 0.46 5.69
CA SER A 31 3.57 1.39 5.55
C SER A 31 4.86 0.67 5.92
N ILE A 32 5.81 0.63 5.01
CA ILE A 32 7.10 -0.05 5.16
C ILE A 32 8.17 1.01 5.35
N GLU A 33 9.00 0.85 6.37
CA GLU A 33 10.16 1.67 6.63
C GLU A 33 11.37 1.04 5.94
N SER A 34 11.95 1.76 4.98
CA SER A 34 13.12 1.29 4.24
C SER A 34 14.35 1.21 5.15
N SER A 35 15.13 0.15 4.97
CA SER A 35 16.41 -0.05 5.66
C SER A 35 17.58 0.69 5.01
N SER A 36 17.45 1.07 3.74
CA SER A 36 18.55 1.61 2.92
C SER A 36 18.28 2.98 2.32
N LEU A 37 17.01 3.36 2.11
CA LEU A 37 16.64 4.61 1.45
C LEU A 37 16.12 5.63 2.46
N THR A 38 16.42 6.89 2.18
CA THR A 38 15.98 8.02 3.01
C THR A 38 15.14 9.03 2.20
N ASP A 39 14.31 9.78 2.91
CA ASP A 39 13.58 10.93 2.39
C ASP A 39 14.49 12.18 2.32
N GLU A 40 13.92 13.31 1.88
CA GLU A 40 14.62 14.61 1.78
C GLU A 40 15.11 15.14 3.14
N ASN A 41 14.62 14.63 4.25
CA ASN A 41 14.97 15.01 5.61
C ASN A 41 15.96 14.03 6.27
N ASN A 42 16.58 13.14 5.51
CA ASN A 42 17.44 12.04 5.98
C ASN A 42 16.74 11.10 7.00
N LYS A 43 15.43 10.95 6.90
CA LYS A 43 14.68 9.93 7.62
C LYS A 43 14.48 8.72 6.73
N PRO A 44 14.31 7.50 7.30
CA PRO A 44 13.97 6.33 6.50
C PRO A 44 12.79 6.60 5.56
N LEU A 45 12.93 6.23 4.30
CA LEU A 45 11.85 6.35 3.33
C LEU A 45 10.69 5.45 3.73
N ILE A 46 9.48 6.01 3.79
CA ILE A 46 8.27 5.23 4.04
C ILE A 46 7.53 5.01 2.73
N TYR A 47 7.30 3.76 2.38
CA TYR A 47 6.54 3.38 1.19
C TYR A 47 5.42 2.39 1.55
N ASN A 48 4.45 2.21 0.68
CA ASN A 48 3.33 1.32 0.94
C ASN A 48 3.46 0.01 0.15
N LEU A 49 3.03 -1.09 0.77
CA LEU A 49 2.75 -2.37 0.11
C LEU A 49 1.37 -2.84 0.54
N THR A 50 0.63 -3.47 -0.37
CA THR A 50 -0.61 -4.14 -0.02
C THR A 50 -0.34 -5.64 0.16
N LEU A 51 -0.53 -6.14 1.37
CA LEU A 51 -0.31 -7.53 1.76
C LEU A 51 -1.67 -8.23 1.91
N LEU A 52 -1.94 -9.26 1.11
CA LEU A 52 -3.21 -9.98 1.10
C LEU A 52 -3.02 -11.41 1.59
N ALA A 53 -3.85 -11.85 2.55
CA ALA A 53 -3.81 -13.21 3.06
C ALA A 53 -4.45 -14.19 2.07
N LYS A 54 -3.70 -15.22 1.64
CA LYS A 54 -4.20 -16.32 0.80
C LYS A 54 -5.04 -17.31 1.61
N ASN A 55 -4.69 -17.48 2.88
CA ASN A 55 -5.30 -18.46 3.79
C ASN A 55 -5.21 -17.99 5.25
N GLN A 56 -5.61 -18.86 6.17
CA GLN A 56 -5.60 -18.56 7.60
C GLN A 56 -4.19 -18.34 8.18
N ASN A 57 -3.16 -19.01 7.65
CA ASN A 57 -1.78 -18.81 8.11
C ASN A 57 -1.28 -17.43 7.69
N GLY A 58 -1.55 -17.01 6.44
CA GLY A 58 -1.26 -15.66 5.98
C GLY A 58 -1.97 -14.60 6.84
N TYR A 59 -3.23 -14.80 7.19
CA TYR A 59 -3.94 -13.88 8.07
C TYR A 59 -3.30 -13.77 9.46
N LYS A 60 -2.88 -14.90 10.06
CA LYS A 60 -2.14 -14.90 11.33
C LYS A 60 -0.81 -14.14 11.22
N LYS A 61 -0.09 -14.35 10.11
CA LYS A 61 1.19 -13.64 9.86
C LYS A 61 0.98 -12.13 9.72
N LEU A 62 -0.09 -11.69 9.04
CA LEU A 62 -0.44 -10.27 8.98
C LEU A 62 -0.75 -9.69 10.37
N ILE A 63 -1.45 -10.42 11.23
CA ILE A 63 -1.70 -10.00 12.63
C ILE A 63 -0.39 -9.85 13.38
N GLU A 64 0.53 -10.82 13.25
CA GLU A 64 1.84 -10.80 13.91
C GLU A 64 2.66 -9.58 13.50
N LEU A 65 2.86 -9.39 12.19
CA LEU A 65 3.63 -8.27 11.65
C LEU A 65 3.01 -6.91 12.02
N ASN A 66 1.69 -6.80 11.93
CA ASN A 66 0.99 -5.58 12.33
C ASN A 66 1.14 -5.30 13.83
N THR A 67 1.06 -6.34 14.68
CA THR A 67 1.28 -6.20 16.12
C THR A 67 2.70 -5.73 16.43
N ARG A 68 3.71 -6.32 15.78
CA ARG A 68 5.11 -5.89 15.92
C ARG A 68 5.29 -4.41 15.51
N ALA A 69 4.66 -3.97 14.42
CA ALA A 69 4.73 -2.58 14.01
C ALA A 69 4.22 -1.62 15.10
N TYR A 70 3.13 -1.97 15.77
CA TYR A 70 2.58 -1.16 16.87
C TYR A 70 3.38 -1.24 18.18
N VAL A 71 4.05 -2.36 18.43
CA VAL A 71 4.78 -2.57 19.71
C VAL A 71 6.24 -2.15 19.60
N GLU A 72 6.89 -2.45 18.47
CA GLU A 72 8.34 -2.31 18.32
C GLU A 72 8.75 -1.11 17.46
N ASN A 73 7.89 -0.64 16.55
CA ASN A 73 8.23 0.42 15.60
C ASN A 73 7.12 1.47 15.44
N ARG A 74 6.55 1.88 16.54
CA ARG A 74 5.58 2.97 16.56
C ARG A 74 6.29 4.31 16.64
N GLY A 75 5.99 5.21 15.70
CA GLY A 75 6.52 6.57 15.69
C GLY A 75 6.21 7.34 16.96
N GLU A 76 7.10 8.25 17.35
CA GLU A 76 6.95 9.09 18.53
C GLU A 76 6.20 10.40 18.21
N GLY A 77 5.46 10.91 19.17
CA GLY A 77 4.80 12.22 19.09
C GLY A 77 3.54 12.25 18.22
N SER A 78 3.44 13.24 17.33
CA SER A 78 2.27 13.42 16.44
C SER A 78 2.24 12.43 15.29
N ASP A 79 3.37 11.84 14.94
CA ASP A 79 3.49 10.80 13.93
C ASP A 79 3.39 9.42 14.60
N ASN A 80 2.16 9.04 14.93
CA ASN A 80 1.83 7.80 15.61
C ASN A 80 1.68 6.63 14.61
N SER A 81 2.44 6.66 13.50
CA SER A 81 2.40 5.61 12.48
C SER A 81 3.09 4.35 12.98
N ALA A 82 2.43 3.21 12.79
CA ALA A 82 3.00 1.90 13.05
C ALA A 82 3.52 1.35 11.72
N ASN A 83 4.81 1.54 11.45
CA ASN A 83 5.43 1.09 10.21
C ASN A 83 6.01 -0.32 10.39
N MET A 84 5.89 -1.17 9.38
CA MET A 84 6.63 -2.43 9.34
C MET A 84 8.06 -2.14 8.86
N LYS A 85 9.05 -2.81 9.43
CA LYS A 85 10.42 -2.72 8.91
C LYS A 85 10.57 -3.57 7.66
N GLU A 86 11.30 -3.05 6.69
CA GLU A 86 11.59 -3.76 5.43
C GLU A 86 12.22 -5.14 5.66
N GLU A 87 13.10 -5.26 6.66
CA GLU A 87 13.74 -6.53 7.06
C GLU A 87 12.73 -7.64 7.41
N TRP A 88 11.55 -7.27 7.92
CA TRP A 88 10.52 -8.24 8.28
C TRP A 88 9.81 -8.85 7.07
N LEU A 89 9.95 -8.25 5.89
CA LEU A 89 9.38 -8.79 4.65
C LEU A 89 10.05 -10.12 4.26
N SER A 90 11.31 -10.35 4.65
CA SER A 90 11.98 -11.63 4.43
C SER A 90 11.27 -12.80 5.12
N GLU A 91 10.60 -12.56 6.24
CA GLU A 91 9.82 -13.56 6.96
C GLU A 91 8.56 -14.02 6.21
N LEU A 92 8.17 -13.30 5.14
CA LEU A 92 7.07 -13.69 4.26
C LEU A 92 7.51 -14.73 3.22
N ILE A 93 8.83 -14.81 2.97
CA ILE A 93 9.44 -15.68 1.97
C ILE A 93 9.80 -17.05 2.57
N ASP A 94 10.18 -17.10 3.85
CA ASP A 94 10.77 -18.27 4.53
C ASP A 94 9.78 -19.40 4.86
N SER A 95 8.54 -19.36 4.39
CA SER A 95 7.60 -20.44 4.59
C SER A 95 7.55 -21.35 3.36
N ASP A 96 7.62 -22.68 3.57
CA ASP A 96 7.47 -23.71 2.51
C ASP A 96 6.17 -23.56 1.68
N GLU A 97 5.24 -22.74 2.16
CA GLU A 97 4.03 -22.33 1.45
C GLU A 97 3.91 -20.81 1.50
N SER A 98 3.94 -20.16 0.36
CA SER A 98 3.58 -18.75 0.30
C SER A 98 2.12 -18.55 0.73
N ASN A 99 1.93 -17.78 1.78
CA ASN A 99 0.63 -17.56 2.42
C ASN A 99 0.09 -16.15 2.17
N ILE A 100 0.87 -15.27 1.53
CA ILE A 100 0.56 -13.86 1.32
C ILE A 100 0.84 -13.48 -0.13
N VAL A 101 -0.08 -12.73 -0.72
CA VAL A 101 0.14 -12.00 -1.98
C VAL A 101 0.59 -10.60 -1.64
N ILE A 102 1.58 -10.10 -2.37
CA ILE A 102 2.17 -8.78 -2.20
C ILE A 102 1.91 -7.94 -3.44
N LEU A 103 1.27 -6.79 -3.26
CA LEU A 103 1.07 -5.81 -4.31
C LEU A 103 2.02 -4.63 -4.09
N SER A 104 2.55 -4.09 -5.17
CA SER A 104 3.65 -3.12 -5.17
C SER A 104 3.36 -1.75 -4.52
N GLY A 105 2.11 -1.48 -4.12
CA GLY A 105 1.69 -0.21 -3.51
C GLY A 105 1.46 0.92 -4.51
N GLY A 106 1.44 0.61 -5.81
CA GLY A 106 1.15 1.57 -6.87
C GLY A 106 2.06 2.80 -6.82
N GLN A 107 1.49 3.97 -7.02
CA GLN A 107 2.21 5.25 -6.99
C GLN A 107 2.82 5.58 -5.61
N THR A 108 2.28 5.01 -4.53
CA THR A 108 2.76 5.24 -3.16
C THR A 108 3.72 4.16 -2.67
N GLY A 109 3.91 3.11 -3.45
CA GLY A 109 4.90 2.06 -3.22
C GLY A 109 6.32 2.53 -3.50
N LEU A 110 7.32 1.70 -3.20
CA LEU A 110 8.72 2.01 -3.43
C LEU A 110 8.99 2.37 -4.89
N ILE A 111 8.54 1.52 -5.81
CA ILE A 111 8.71 1.71 -7.27
C ILE A 111 8.11 3.03 -7.72
N GLY A 112 6.86 3.32 -7.32
CA GLY A 112 6.17 4.56 -7.69
C GLY A 112 6.87 5.81 -7.16
N GLN A 113 7.37 5.78 -5.93
CA GLN A 113 8.10 6.89 -5.33
C GLN A 113 9.46 7.15 -6.02
N LEU A 114 10.17 6.09 -6.43
CA LEU A 114 11.43 6.21 -7.18
C LEU A 114 11.17 6.80 -8.57
N ILE A 115 10.14 6.37 -9.28
CA ILE A 115 9.76 6.97 -10.57
C ILE A 115 9.42 8.46 -10.38
N ALA A 116 8.63 8.81 -9.35
CA ALA A 116 8.26 10.20 -9.08
C ALA A 116 9.45 11.11 -8.75
N LYS A 117 10.55 10.55 -8.24
CA LYS A 117 11.82 11.27 -8.01
C LYS A 117 12.70 11.35 -9.26
N GLY A 118 12.38 10.61 -10.33
CA GLY A 118 13.20 10.47 -11.52
C GLY A 118 14.31 9.42 -11.40
N ASP A 119 14.33 8.64 -10.34
CA ASP A 119 15.30 7.57 -10.07
C ASP A 119 14.89 6.28 -10.79
N ILE A 120 14.77 6.36 -12.11
CA ILE A 120 14.17 5.30 -12.95
C ILE A 120 14.95 3.99 -12.88
N ASP A 121 16.29 4.05 -12.93
CA ASP A 121 17.12 2.83 -12.84
C ASP A 121 16.92 2.11 -11.52
N MET A 122 16.87 2.84 -10.40
CA MET A 122 16.59 2.27 -9.08
C MET A 122 15.18 1.69 -8.99
N ALA A 123 14.20 2.30 -9.66
CA ALA A 123 12.84 1.76 -9.70
C ALA A 123 12.78 0.41 -10.43
N TYR A 124 13.54 0.26 -11.50
CA TYR A 124 13.65 -1.00 -12.24
C TYR A 124 14.39 -2.07 -11.42
N ASP A 125 15.46 -1.70 -10.73
CA ASP A 125 16.20 -2.61 -9.85
C ASP A 125 15.32 -3.09 -8.70
N ALA A 126 14.59 -2.19 -8.04
CA ALA A 126 13.64 -2.54 -6.98
C ALA A 126 12.51 -3.48 -7.48
N ALA A 127 12.00 -3.26 -8.70
CA ALA A 127 10.99 -4.14 -9.28
C ALA A 127 11.55 -5.55 -9.55
N ALA A 128 12.78 -5.66 -10.03
CA ALA A 128 13.46 -6.94 -10.27
C ALA A 128 13.73 -7.66 -8.94
N GLU A 129 14.28 -6.97 -7.94
CA GLU A 129 14.59 -7.53 -6.61
C GLU A 129 13.33 -8.04 -5.91
N MET A 130 12.23 -7.28 -5.93
CA MET A 130 10.95 -7.71 -5.36
C MET A 130 10.37 -8.91 -6.13
N GLY A 131 10.49 -8.91 -7.46
CA GLY A 131 10.05 -10.04 -8.29
C GLY A 131 10.84 -11.32 -8.00
N ASP A 132 12.15 -11.21 -7.85
CA ASP A 132 13.02 -12.35 -7.51
C ASP A 132 12.76 -12.85 -6.08
N ALA A 133 12.52 -11.93 -5.14
CA ALA A 133 12.29 -12.27 -3.74
C ALA A 133 10.93 -12.96 -3.50
N PHE A 134 9.85 -12.48 -4.12
CA PHE A 134 8.49 -12.93 -3.84
C PHE A 134 7.88 -13.81 -4.94
N GLY A 135 8.52 -13.90 -6.10
CA GLY A 135 8.12 -14.78 -7.21
C GLY A 135 6.69 -14.54 -7.69
N ASP A 136 5.93 -15.62 -7.87
CA ASP A 136 4.55 -15.60 -8.40
C ASP A 136 3.54 -14.90 -7.48
N ASP A 137 3.91 -14.55 -6.27
CA ASP A 137 3.05 -13.83 -5.32
C ASP A 137 3.27 -12.32 -5.30
N PHE A 138 4.16 -11.80 -6.13
CA PHE A 138 4.38 -10.38 -6.31
C PHE A 138 3.64 -9.84 -7.54
N TYR A 139 2.90 -8.75 -7.35
CA TYR A 139 2.11 -8.11 -8.40
C TYR A 139 2.42 -6.61 -8.48
N ILE A 140 2.63 -6.12 -9.71
CA ILE A 140 2.71 -4.69 -9.98
C ILE A 140 1.29 -4.11 -10.07
N GLU A 141 0.96 -3.18 -9.20
CA GLU A 141 -0.33 -2.48 -9.22
C GLU A 141 -0.41 -1.52 -10.39
N LEU A 142 -1.48 -1.64 -11.17
CA LEU A 142 -1.84 -0.70 -12.22
C LEU A 142 -3.08 0.06 -11.79
N GLU A 143 -2.93 1.36 -11.51
CA GLU A 143 -3.97 2.19 -10.94
C GLU A 143 -4.30 3.38 -11.85
N ARG A 144 -5.60 3.60 -12.07
CA ARG A 144 -6.12 4.81 -12.70
C ARG A 144 -6.97 5.58 -11.72
N ASN A 145 -6.39 6.61 -11.11
CA ASN A 145 -7.02 7.43 -10.09
C ASN A 145 -7.16 8.91 -10.49
N GLY A 146 -6.73 9.27 -11.71
CA GLY A 146 -6.79 10.64 -12.23
C GLY A 146 -5.72 11.57 -11.66
N SER A 147 -4.62 11.03 -11.11
CA SER A 147 -3.47 11.85 -10.70
C SER A 147 -2.65 12.30 -11.89
N ASP A 148 -1.96 13.44 -11.76
CA ASP A 148 -1.09 13.98 -12.83
C ASP A 148 0.08 13.04 -13.14
N PHE A 149 0.49 12.21 -12.18
CA PHE A 149 1.59 11.25 -12.29
C PHE A 149 1.15 9.88 -12.84
N GLU A 150 -0.14 9.64 -13.01
CA GLU A 150 -0.70 8.33 -13.42
C GLU A 150 -0.09 7.79 -14.70
N THR A 151 0.00 8.62 -15.74
CA THR A 151 0.46 8.20 -17.07
C THR A 151 1.91 7.74 -17.03
N GLU A 152 2.80 8.52 -16.40
CA GLU A 152 4.21 8.21 -16.27
C GLU A 152 4.43 6.91 -15.48
N TYR A 153 3.76 6.78 -14.33
CA TYR A 153 3.82 5.57 -13.53
C TYR A 153 3.36 4.33 -14.34
N MET A 154 2.23 4.43 -15.04
CA MET A 154 1.67 3.32 -15.81
C MET A 154 2.59 2.85 -16.94
N GLU A 155 3.24 3.78 -17.65
CA GLU A 155 4.19 3.45 -18.73
C GLU A 155 5.35 2.62 -18.19
N HIS A 156 5.96 3.05 -17.08
CA HIS A 156 7.05 2.31 -16.44
C HIS A 156 6.59 0.99 -15.83
N ALA A 157 5.45 0.95 -15.15
CA ALA A 157 4.91 -0.26 -14.54
C ALA A 157 4.65 -1.37 -15.58
N VAL A 158 4.06 -1.02 -16.72
CA VAL A 158 3.82 -1.98 -17.82
C VAL A 158 5.14 -2.44 -18.44
N ALA A 159 6.11 -1.54 -18.63
CA ALA A 159 7.43 -1.88 -19.13
C ALA A 159 8.19 -2.84 -18.19
N MET A 160 8.12 -2.62 -16.87
CA MET A 160 8.70 -3.51 -15.86
C MET A 160 8.07 -4.90 -15.90
N CYS A 161 6.73 -4.99 -15.99
CA CYS A 161 6.02 -6.26 -16.13
C CYS A 161 6.54 -7.05 -17.35
N SER A 162 6.70 -6.39 -18.49
CA SER A 162 7.20 -7.02 -19.71
C SER A 162 8.68 -7.42 -19.61
N LYS A 163 9.51 -6.57 -19.00
CA LYS A 163 10.97 -6.78 -18.90
C LYS A 163 11.33 -7.90 -17.94
N PHE A 164 10.66 -7.98 -16.80
CA PHE A 164 10.99 -8.90 -15.71
C PHE A 164 9.98 -10.03 -15.55
N ASN A 165 9.03 -10.17 -16.48
CA ASN A 165 7.95 -11.16 -16.44
C ASN A 165 7.13 -11.11 -15.14
N LEU A 166 6.88 -9.87 -14.62
CA LEU A 166 6.07 -9.65 -13.43
C LEU A 166 4.58 -9.62 -13.78
N GLN A 167 3.75 -10.04 -12.82
CA GLN A 167 2.30 -10.07 -13.02
C GLN A 167 1.69 -8.69 -12.71
N PRO A 168 0.95 -8.07 -13.65
CA PRO A 168 0.20 -6.86 -13.36
C PRO A 168 -1.15 -7.18 -12.70
N VAL A 169 -1.62 -6.28 -11.82
CA VAL A 169 -2.97 -6.32 -11.26
C VAL A 169 -3.61 -4.94 -11.32
N ALA A 170 -4.83 -4.88 -11.82
CA ALA A 170 -5.61 -3.64 -11.81
C ALA A 170 -6.15 -3.38 -10.40
N VAL A 171 -5.89 -2.20 -9.87
CA VAL A 171 -6.38 -1.77 -8.56
C VAL A 171 -7.08 -0.42 -8.66
N HIS A 172 -7.95 -0.16 -7.70
CA HIS A 172 -8.58 1.14 -7.51
C HIS A 172 -8.70 1.43 -6.03
N GLN A 173 -8.18 2.58 -5.59
CA GLN A 173 -8.23 2.98 -4.18
C GLN A 173 -9.58 3.62 -3.89
N ASN A 174 -10.44 2.90 -3.17
CA ASN A 174 -11.75 3.38 -2.76
C ASN A 174 -11.71 3.90 -1.32
N PHE A 175 -11.92 5.19 -1.14
CA PHE A 175 -11.98 5.84 0.17
C PHE A 175 -13.41 6.16 0.62
N PHE A 176 -14.36 6.17 -0.29
CA PHE A 176 -15.78 6.44 -0.05
C PHE A 176 -16.63 5.63 -1.03
N ILE A 177 -17.92 5.49 -0.73
CA ILE A 177 -18.82 4.57 -1.46
C ILE A 177 -19.40 5.24 -2.70
N ASN A 178 -19.82 6.51 -2.59
CA ASN A 178 -20.41 7.25 -3.67
C ASN A 178 -19.63 8.53 -3.95
N LYS A 179 -19.66 9.00 -5.19
CA LYS A 179 -18.95 10.22 -5.62
C LYS A 179 -19.35 11.47 -4.82
N GLU A 180 -20.58 11.51 -4.35
CA GLU A 180 -21.14 12.59 -3.51
C GLU A 180 -20.53 12.63 -2.11
N ASP A 181 -19.97 11.51 -1.63
CA ASP A 181 -19.35 11.41 -0.30
C ASP A 181 -17.96 12.05 -0.25
N PHE A 182 -17.41 12.47 -1.39
CA PHE A 182 -16.09 13.08 -1.50
C PHE A 182 -15.85 14.23 -0.51
N LEU A 183 -16.81 15.19 -0.44
CA LEU A 183 -16.67 16.34 0.46
C LEU A 183 -16.69 15.94 1.93
N ALA A 184 -17.50 14.95 2.29
CA ALA A 184 -17.56 14.43 3.66
C ALA A 184 -16.24 13.74 4.02
N HIS A 185 -15.66 12.97 3.09
CA HIS A 185 -14.35 12.33 3.27
C HIS A 185 -13.23 13.37 3.45
N GLU A 186 -13.15 14.37 2.57
CA GLU A 186 -12.20 15.48 2.65
C GLU A 186 -12.31 16.22 3.99
N THR A 187 -13.54 16.51 4.44
CA THR A 187 -13.77 17.19 5.72
C THR A 187 -13.25 16.35 6.89
N ARG A 188 -13.55 15.04 6.89
CA ARG A 188 -13.06 14.13 7.92
C ARG A 188 -11.54 14.08 7.95
N TYR A 189 -10.90 14.05 6.79
CA TYR A 189 -9.44 14.07 6.68
C TYR A 189 -8.86 15.37 7.25
N CYS A 190 -9.40 16.54 6.87
CA CYS A 190 -8.96 17.82 7.39
C CYS A 190 -9.09 17.92 8.93
N VAL A 191 -10.14 17.35 9.51
CA VAL A 191 -10.29 17.31 10.97
C VAL A 191 -9.15 16.50 11.61
N SER A 192 -8.79 15.36 11.03
CA SER A 192 -7.74 14.49 11.57
C SER A 192 -6.33 15.05 11.36
N SER A 193 -6.06 15.68 10.22
CA SER A 193 -4.76 16.29 9.87
C SER A 193 -4.59 17.72 10.39
N LYS A 194 -5.64 18.31 11.02
CA LYS A 194 -5.68 19.71 11.46
C LYS A 194 -5.47 20.72 10.30
N GLU A 195 -5.91 20.34 9.12
CA GLU A 195 -5.88 21.19 7.91
C GLU A 195 -7.20 21.95 7.75
N ILE A 196 -7.17 23.06 7.00
CA ILE A 196 -8.36 23.85 6.66
C ILE A 196 -8.89 23.39 5.30
N LEU A 197 -10.14 22.94 5.22
CA LEU A 197 -10.74 22.36 4.02
C LEU A 197 -10.62 23.26 2.78
N TYR A 198 -10.80 24.56 2.94
CA TYR A 198 -10.81 25.55 1.85
C TYR A 198 -9.48 26.32 1.72
N ASP A 199 -8.41 25.88 2.37
CA ASP A 199 -7.09 26.46 2.16
C ASP A 199 -6.60 26.10 0.73
N ILE A 200 -6.29 27.13 -0.04
CA ILE A 200 -5.82 27.01 -1.43
C ILE A 200 -4.46 26.30 -1.53
N ASN A 201 -3.66 26.38 -0.47
CA ASN A 201 -2.33 25.76 -0.40
C ASN A 201 -2.36 24.33 0.15
N ARG A 202 -3.53 23.84 0.54
CA ARG A 202 -3.67 22.48 1.06
C ARG A 202 -3.34 21.44 -0.03
N PRO A 203 -2.48 20.46 0.23
CA PRO A 203 -2.24 19.36 -0.70
C PRO A 203 -3.53 18.60 -1.01
N LYS A 204 -3.87 18.49 -2.29
CA LYS A 204 -5.01 17.70 -2.73
C LYS A 204 -4.60 16.23 -2.81
N ARG A 205 -4.97 15.45 -1.80
CA ARG A 205 -4.62 14.01 -1.69
C ARG A 205 -5.66 13.08 -2.28
N PHE A 206 -6.88 13.57 -2.42
CA PHE A 206 -8.01 12.78 -2.92
C PHE A 206 -8.70 13.50 -4.06
N ASN A 207 -9.35 12.75 -4.91
CA ASN A 207 -10.21 13.27 -5.97
C ASN A 207 -11.55 12.52 -6.00
N LYS A 208 -12.49 12.99 -6.81
CA LYS A 208 -13.85 12.46 -6.85
C LYS A 208 -13.98 11.08 -7.51
N GLU A 209 -12.90 10.58 -8.11
CA GLU A 209 -12.92 9.26 -8.79
C GLU A 209 -12.48 8.11 -7.87
N MET A 210 -12.09 8.41 -6.61
CA MET A 210 -11.65 7.43 -5.60
C MET A 210 -12.82 6.85 -4.79
N TYR A 211 -13.90 6.39 -5.47
CA TYR A 211 -15.12 5.80 -4.87
C TYR A 211 -15.36 4.37 -5.32
#